data_b0f830af9e91a810b84b31eee0916e00
#
_entry.id   b0f830af9e91a810b84b31eee0916e00
#
_cell.length_a   1.000
_cell.length_b   1.000
_cell.length_c   1.000
_cell.angle_alpha   90.00
_cell.angle_beta   90.00
_cell.angle_gamma   90.00
#
_symmetry.space_group_name_H-M   'P 1'
#
loop_
_entity.id
_entity.type
_entity.pdbx_description
1 polymer ?
#
loop_
_entity_poly.entity_id
_entity_poly.type
_entity_poly.pdbx_seq_one_letter_code
_entity_poly.pdbx_strand_id
1 'polypeptide(L)'
;RGRLDARRTLKSLVADLRYYKKFNPIRDEVGKPNLSNNVQEQSYRMDAWKTENTLTYDNTFGKHTVGALFSTTADHYSKRGLEAIGKDLSSEAAYLQYMAYANSTEVLDYLTGPDANVSMIARLAYSYDDRYFVTASWRRDYAGRLPKEHNFGDFPAVTLGWKISNEKFFKKNDIVNLLKLRASWGRVGNLGSIDYNYKSPLLSKNTYSEQAQYGVTSNQLWNNFAYYSTALNPNLTWETSEQYDLGLDMEMFNNRLSLSMDYFDKRTFNLIQPQPMNWPSTMGLDAMLVNLGEVRNRGFELSI
;
A
#
# COMPACT_ATOMS: atom_id res chain seq x y z
N ARG A 1 -1.29 33.77 -22.33
CA ARG A 1 0.02 33.08 -22.33
C ARG A 1 -0.11 31.87 -21.41
N GLY A 2 0.11 30.66 -21.96
CA GLY A 2 0.10 29.43 -21.18
C GLY A 2 1.28 29.35 -20.21
N ARG A 3 1.06 28.71 -19.08
CA ARG A 3 2.09 28.45 -18.06
C ARG A 3 2.57 27.02 -18.21
N LEU A 4 3.88 26.85 -18.31
CA LEU A 4 4.55 25.55 -18.27
C LEU A 4 5.44 25.50 -17.02
N ASP A 5 5.18 24.56 -16.16
CA ASP A 5 5.97 24.32 -14.95
C ASP A 5 6.58 22.92 -14.98
N ALA A 6 7.86 22.83 -14.63
CA ALA A 6 8.56 21.56 -14.44
C ALA A 6 9.11 21.50 -13.02
N ARG A 7 8.78 20.45 -12.28
CA ARG A 7 9.25 20.25 -10.92
C ARG A 7 9.87 18.87 -10.75
N ARG A 8 11.05 18.84 -10.15
CA ARG A 8 11.72 17.62 -9.71
C ARG A 8 11.85 17.63 -8.20
N THR A 9 11.42 16.57 -7.55
CA THR A 9 11.60 16.36 -6.11
C THR A 9 12.40 15.08 -5.90
N LEU A 10 13.52 15.19 -5.19
CA LEU A 10 14.30 14.04 -4.74
C LEU A 10 14.23 14.00 -3.22
N LYS A 11 13.68 12.92 -2.69
CA LYS A 11 13.73 12.62 -1.27
C LYS A 11 14.58 11.35 -1.11
N SER A 12 15.78 11.48 -0.59
CA SER A 12 16.54 10.33 -0.14
C SER A 12 16.53 10.30 1.36
N LEU A 13 16.03 9.22 1.95
CA LEU A 13 16.28 8.88 3.34
C LEU A 13 17.58 8.06 3.34
N VAL A 14 18.68 8.68 3.70
CA VAL A 14 19.94 7.97 3.87
C VAL A 14 19.90 7.31 5.23
N ALA A 15 19.99 5.96 5.24
CA ALA A 15 20.35 5.13 6.39
C ALA A 15 19.81 5.58 7.75
N ASP A 16 18.55 5.29 8.01
CA ASP A 16 18.02 5.41 9.38
C ASP A 16 18.48 4.19 10.19
N LEU A 17 19.49 4.40 11.05
CA LEU A 17 19.95 3.40 12.01
C LEU A 17 19.09 3.53 13.26
N ARG A 18 18.34 2.47 13.58
CA ARG A 18 17.54 2.43 14.80
C ARG A 18 17.95 1.29 15.69
N TYR A 19 17.95 1.57 16.97
CA TYR A 19 18.12 0.61 18.05
C TYR A 19 16.86 0.57 18.89
N TYR A 20 16.41 -0.63 19.21
CA TYR A 20 15.26 -0.87 20.06
C TYR A 20 15.59 -1.93 21.08
N LYS A 21 15.22 -1.68 22.34
CA LYS A 21 15.34 -2.64 23.43
C LYS A 21 14.00 -2.75 24.16
N LYS A 22 13.56 -3.97 24.40
CA LYS A 22 12.34 -4.27 25.16
C LYS A 22 12.61 -5.40 26.14
N PHE A 23 12.08 -5.27 27.33
CA PHE A 23 12.03 -6.34 28.32
C PHE A 23 10.59 -6.80 28.49
N ASN A 24 10.34 -8.11 28.47
CA ASN A 24 9.06 -8.73 28.74
C ASN A 24 9.19 -9.56 30.03
N PRO A 25 8.54 -9.16 31.13
CA PRO A 25 8.58 -9.89 32.40
C PRO A 25 7.79 -11.20 32.34
N ILE A 26 7.93 -12.06 33.34
CA ILE A 26 7.14 -13.32 33.48
C ILE A 26 5.63 -13.03 33.53
N ARG A 27 5.23 -11.86 34.06
CA ARG A 27 3.85 -11.38 34.00
C ARG A 27 3.80 -10.03 33.29
N ASP A 28 2.86 -9.87 32.38
CA ASP A 28 2.61 -8.58 31.74
C ASP A 28 1.97 -7.58 32.74
N GLU A 29 1.76 -6.34 32.30
CA GLU A 29 1.16 -5.28 33.10
C GLU A 29 -0.27 -5.60 33.55
N VAL A 30 -0.94 -6.55 32.91
CA VAL A 30 -2.29 -7.04 33.23
C VAL A 30 -2.25 -8.30 34.11
N GLY A 31 -1.06 -8.80 34.44
CA GLY A 31 -0.84 -9.97 35.28
C GLY A 31 -0.99 -11.32 34.55
N LYS A 32 -1.06 -11.32 33.20
CA LYS A 32 -1.04 -12.57 32.42
C LYS A 32 0.35 -13.21 32.46
N PRO A 33 0.45 -14.52 32.72
CA PRO A 33 1.74 -15.20 32.74
C PRO A 33 2.31 -15.29 31.33
N ASN A 34 3.57 -14.87 31.16
CA ASN A 34 4.39 -15.22 30.02
C ASN A 34 5.06 -16.56 30.29
N LEU A 35 5.39 -17.32 29.24
CA LEU A 35 6.08 -18.61 29.38
C LEU A 35 7.47 -18.45 30.00
N SER A 36 8.15 -17.34 29.70
CA SER A 36 9.43 -16.96 30.28
C SER A 36 9.63 -15.45 30.18
N ASN A 37 10.48 -14.87 31.05
CA ASN A 37 10.93 -13.50 30.83
C ASN A 37 11.90 -13.46 29.65
N ASN A 38 11.95 -12.36 28.95
CA ASN A 38 12.88 -12.16 27.86
C ASN A 38 13.28 -10.71 27.66
N VAL A 39 14.48 -10.51 27.14
CA VAL A 39 14.97 -9.23 26.64
C VAL A 39 15.17 -9.34 25.14
N GLN A 40 14.66 -8.37 24.41
CA GLN A 40 14.75 -8.28 22.95
C GLN A 40 15.51 -7.01 22.59
N GLU A 41 16.54 -7.16 21.78
CA GLU A 41 17.32 -6.05 21.23
C GLU A 41 17.32 -6.14 19.72
N GLN A 42 16.99 -5.04 19.06
CA GLN A 42 16.91 -4.96 17.61
C GLN A 42 17.70 -3.74 17.11
N SER A 43 18.57 -3.99 16.15
CA SER A 43 19.27 -2.94 15.40
C SER A 43 19.01 -3.12 13.92
N TYR A 44 18.60 -2.06 13.23
CA TYR A 44 18.37 -2.14 11.80
C TYR A 44 18.77 -0.86 11.05
N ARG A 45 19.12 -1.05 9.80
CA ARG A 45 19.34 -0.01 8.80
C ARG A 45 18.24 -0.08 7.76
N MET A 46 17.67 1.08 7.47
CA MET A 46 16.67 1.26 6.41
C MET A 46 17.22 2.20 5.36
N ASP A 47 17.19 1.77 4.12
CA ASP A 47 17.54 2.57 2.94
C ASP A 47 16.27 2.78 2.11
N ALA A 48 15.88 4.04 1.94
CA ALA A 48 14.71 4.41 1.14
C ALA A 48 14.99 5.66 0.32
N TRP A 49 14.55 5.68 -0.92
CA TRP A 49 14.58 6.88 -1.75
C TRP A 49 13.33 6.98 -2.62
N LYS A 50 12.95 8.20 -2.93
CA LYS A 50 11.85 8.48 -3.85
C LYS A 50 12.22 9.68 -4.72
N THR A 51 12.00 9.56 -6.02
CA THR A 51 12.11 10.68 -6.98
C THR A 51 10.77 10.87 -7.68
N GLU A 52 10.42 12.13 -7.91
CA GLU A 52 9.21 12.51 -8.62
C GLU A 52 9.54 13.65 -9.59
N ASN A 53 9.14 13.49 -10.84
CA ASN A 53 9.30 14.50 -11.88
C ASN A 53 7.90 14.81 -12.42
N THR A 54 7.51 16.08 -12.38
CA THR A 54 6.17 16.51 -12.80
C THR A 54 6.30 17.66 -13.77
N LEU A 55 5.60 17.56 -14.89
CA LEU A 55 5.42 18.57 -15.91
C LEU A 55 3.95 18.95 -15.95
N THR A 56 3.64 20.22 -15.81
CA THR A 56 2.29 20.77 -15.92
C THR A 56 2.21 21.87 -16.98
N TYR A 57 1.10 21.89 -17.67
CA TYR A 57 0.75 22.93 -18.63
C TYR A 57 -0.68 23.39 -18.38
N ASP A 58 -0.88 24.69 -18.23
CA ASP A 58 -2.18 25.30 -18.06
C ASP A 58 -2.33 26.50 -18.99
N ASN A 59 -3.43 26.56 -19.73
CA ASN A 59 -3.72 27.68 -20.62
C ASN A 59 -5.22 27.87 -20.81
N THR A 60 -5.59 29.13 -21.08
CA THR A 60 -6.97 29.50 -21.40
C THR A 60 -7.00 30.23 -22.75
N PHE A 61 -7.82 29.71 -23.67
CA PHE A 61 -8.02 30.24 -25.02
C PHE A 61 -9.49 30.65 -25.17
N GLY A 62 -9.80 31.93 -24.95
CA GLY A 62 -11.17 32.40 -24.96
C GLY A 62 -12.01 31.70 -23.90
N LYS A 63 -12.94 30.85 -24.34
CA LYS A 63 -13.84 30.08 -23.46
C LYS A 63 -13.31 28.69 -23.11
N HIS A 64 -12.16 28.30 -23.64
CA HIS A 64 -11.56 26.98 -23.47
C HIS A 64 -10.40 27.05 -22.46
N THR A 65 -10.47 26.30 -21.41
CA THR A 65 -9.37 26.10 -20.47
C THR A 65 -8.86 24.67 -20.55
N VAL A 66 -7.56 24.52 -20.75
CA VAL A 66 -6.88 23.23 -20.86
C VAL A 66 -5.79 23.13 -19.80
N GLY A 67 -5.81 22.07 -19.01
CA GLY A 67 -4.74 21.68 -18.10
C GLY A 67 -4.21 20.30 -18.48
N ALA A 68 -2.90 20.15 -18.56
CA ALA A 68 -2.24 18.86 -18.78
C ALA A 68 -1.18 18.64 -17.72
N LEU A 69 -1.07 17.39 -17.24
CA LEU A 69 -0.06 16.96 -16.28
C LEU A 69 0.52 15.64 -16.75
N PHE A 70 1.85 15.55 -16.70
CA PHE A 70 2.57 14.29 -16.82
C PHE A 70 3.53 14.16 -15.62
N SER A 71 3.48 13.05 -14.91
CA SER A 71 4.35 12.79 -13.78
C SER A 71 4.93 11.39 -13.83
N THR A 72 6.21 11.27 -13.44
CA THR A 72 6.86 9.98 -13.20
C THR A 72 7.38 9.92 -11.78
N THR A 73 7.13 8.81 -11.10
CA THR A 73 7.62 8.55 -9.75
C THR A 73 8.40 7.24 -9.75
N ALA A 74 9.53 7.21 -9.06
CA ALA A 74 10.27 5.99 -8.78
C ALA A 74 10.65 5.98 -7.30
N ASP A 75 10.47 4.84 -6.65
CA ASP A 75 10.86 4.64 -5.26
C ASP A 75 11.51 3.29 -5.04
N HIS A 76 12.33 3.26 -4.02
CA HIS A 76 13.02 2.06 -3.56
C HIS A 76 13.01 2.01 -2.04
N TYR A 77 12.87 0.80 -1.51
CA TYR A 77 12.90 0.54 -0.08
C TYR A 77 13.64 -0.76 0.20
N SER A 78 14.53 -0.75 1.18
CA SER A 78 15.10 -1.95 1.78
C SER A 78 15.37 -1.74 3.27
N LYS A 79 15.23 -2.80 4.05
CA LYS A 79 15.53 -2.78 5.48
C LYS A 79 16.30 -4.05 5.82
N ARG A 80 17.46 -3.90 6.43
CA ARG A 80 18.28 -5.00 6.95
C ARG A 80 18.51 -4.80 8.43
N GLY A 81 18.37 -5.84 9.23
CA GLY A 81 18.51 -5.75 10.67
C GLY A 81 18.98 -7.03 11.32
N LEU A 82 19.42 -6.87 12.54
CA LEU A 82 19.74 -7.94 13.46
C LEU A 82 18.83 -7.82 14.68
N GLU A 83 18.22 -8.92 15.06
CA GLU A 83 17.40 -9.04 16.26
C GLU A 83 17.99 -10.12 17.14
N ALA A 84 18.14 -9.85 18.42
CA ALA A 84 18.57 -10.79 19.42
C ALA A 84 17.51 -10.89 20.51
N ILE A 85 17.18 -12.12 20.92
CA ILE A 85 16.22 -12.41 21.99
C ILE A 85 16.91 -13.26 23.02
N GLY A 86 17.08 -12.74 24.24
CA GLY A 86 17.54 -13.48 25.39
C GLY A 86 16.36 -13.95 26.23
N LYS A 87 16.26 -15.24 26.51
CA LYS A 87 15.16 -15.86 27.25
C LYS A 87 15.66 -16.40 28.60
N ASP A 88 14.72 -16.52 29.56
CA ASP A 88 14.96 -17.08 30.90
C ASP A 88 16.09 -16.35 31.63
N LEU A 89 15.95 -15.04 31.79
CA LEU A 89 16.90 -14.27 32.61
C LEU A 89 16.78 -14.69 34.07
N SER A 90 17.91 -14.77 34.73
CA SER A 90 18.02 -15.19 36.14
C SER A 90 17.29 -14.22 37.10
N SER A 91 17.07 -13.00 36.71
CA SER A 91 16.39 -11.97 37.49
C SER A 91 15.72 -10.92 36.58
N GLU A 92 14.62 -10.35 37.04
CA GLU A 92 13.90 -9.26 36.36
C GLU A 92 14.40 -7.86 36.80
N ALA A 93 15.42 -7.79 37.66
CA ALA A 93 15.99 -6.51 38.06
C ALA A 93 16.56 -5.75 36.86
N ALA A 94 16.27 -4.46 36.76
CA ALA A 94 16.57 -3.64 35.58
C ALA A 94 18.07 -3.68 35.18
N TYR A 95 18.99 -3.81 36.14
CA TYR A 95 20.43 -3.89 35.89
C TYR A 95 20.90 -5.26 35.38
N LEU A 96 20.03 -6.29 35.38
CA LEU A 96 20.27 -7.62 34.83
C LEU A 96 19.50 -7.90 33.53
N GLN A 97 18.78 -6.94 33.01
CA GLN A 97 18.02 -7.11 31.76
C GLN A 97 18.94 -6.95 30.54
N TYR A 98 19.94 -7.83 30.40
CA TYR A 98 20.88 -7.88 29.28
C TYR A 98 21.02 -9.30 28.76
N MET A 99 21.30 -9.42 27.43
CA MET A 99 21.52 -10.71 26.76
C MET A 99 22.54 -11.62 27.46
N ALA A 100 23.56 -11.01 28.06
CA ALA A 100 24.59 -11.73 28.77
C ALA A 100 24.10 -12.54 30.01
N TYR A 101 22.92 -12.21 30.52
CA TYR A 101 22.30 -12.87 31.67
C TYR A 101 21.17 -13.82 31.29
N ALA A 102 20.92 -14.01 29.99
CA ALA A 102 19.95 -14.96 29.49
C ALA A 102 20.49 -16.38 29.45
N ASN A 103 19.65 -17.35 29.84
CA ASN A 103 20.04 -18.79 29.79
C ASN A 103 20.09 -19.28 28.32
N SER A 104 19.33 -18.69 27.44
CA SER A 104 19.37 -18.95 26.00
C SER A 104 19.26 -17.67 25.19
N THR A 105 19.94 -17.63 24.07
CA THR A 105 19.93 -16.50 23.15
C THR A 105 19.58 -16.97 21.74
N GLU A 106 18.70 -16.24 21.09
CA GLU A 106 18.33 -16.43 19.69
C GLU A 106 18.72 -15.17 18.91
N VAL A 107 19.40 -15.33 17.79
CA VAL A 107 19.81 -14.21 16.94
C VAL A 107 19.23 -14.41 15.55
N LEU A 108 18.54 -13.40 15.06
CA LEU A 108 17.87 -13.37 13.76
C LEU A 108 18.46 -12.25 12.91
N ASP A 109 19.01 -12.57 11.76
CA ASP A 109 19.32 -11.62 10.69
C ASP A 109 18.14 -11.61 9.73
N TYR A 110 17.62 -10.44 9.40
CA TYR A 110 16.50 -10.30 8.48
C TYR A 110 16.73 -9.22 7.44
N LEU A 111 16.21 -9.48 6.25
CA LEU A 111 16.18 -8.56 5.14
C LEU A 111 14.72 -8.38 4.72
N THR A 112 14.25 -7.14 4.68
CA THR A 112 12.95 -6.78 4.12
C THR A 112 13.16 -5.98 2.83
N GLY A 113 12.64 -6.46 1.72
CA GLY A 113 12.92 -5.92 0.39
C GLY A 113 14.13 -6.63 -0.27
N PRO A 114 14.76 -6.03 -1.29
CA PRO A 114 14.43 -4.71 -1.83
C PRO A 114 13.09 -4.67 -2.54
N ASP A 115 12.36 -3.58 -2.37
CA ASP A 115 11.16 -3.27 -3.13
C ASP A 115 11.41 -2.05 -4.00
N ALA A 116 10.96 -2.07 -5.24
CA ALA A 116 11.11 -0.98 -6.18
C ALA A 116 9.81 -0.82 -6.96
N ASN A 117 9.31 0.41 -7.00
CA ASN A 117 8.08 0.74 -7.68
C ASN A 117 8.32 1.92 -8.64
N VAL A 118 7.65 1.90 -9.77
CA VAL A 118 7.68 2.99 -10.75
C VAL A 118 6.25 3.30 -11.17
N SER A 119 5.89 4.58 -11.20
CA SER A 119 4.58 5.05 -11.61
C SER A 119 4.69 6.12 -12.69
N MET A 120 3.78 6.08 -13.65
CA MET A 120 3.58 7.11 -14.65
C MET A 120 2.13 7.59 -14.59
N ILE A 121 1.93 8.90 -14.57
CA ILE A 121 0.61 9.52 -14.53
C ILE A 121 0.51 10.53 -15.65
N ALA A 122 -0.53 10.42 -16.48
CA ALA A 122 -0.94 11.43 -17.43
C ALA A 122 -2.36 11.88 -17.09
N ARG A 123 -2.58 13.19 -17.04
CA ARG A 123 -3.89 13.79 -16.76
C ARG A 123 -4.15 14.93 -17.73
N LEU A 124 -5.35 14.95 -18.30
CA LEU A 124 -5.86 16.04 -19.12
C LEU A 124 -7.15 16.57 -18.48
N ALA A 125 -7.21 17.86 -18.23
CA ALA A 125 -8.39 18.56 -17.76
C ALA A 125 -8.79 19.59 -18.81
N TYR A 126 -10.08 19.61 -19.14
CA TYR A 126 -10.66 20.55 -20.08
C TYR A 126 -11.92 21.15 -19.52
N SER A 127 -12.07 22.45 -19.67
CA SER A 127 -13.35 23.12 -19.38
C SER A 127 -13.74 24.09 -20.48
N TYR A 128 -15.05 24.21 -20.71
CA TYR A 128 -15.62 25.11 -21.69
C TYR A 128 -16.61 26.06 -21.04
N ASP A 129 -16.33 27.38 -21.14
CA ASP A 129 -17.18 28.50 -20.72
C ASP A 129 -17.65 28.38 -19.24
N ASP A 130 -16.84 27.77 -18.38
CA ASP A 130 -17.16 27.46 -16.97
C ASP A 130 -18.51 26.70 -16.81
N ARG A 131 -18.88 25.91 -17.81
CA ARG A 131 -20.12 25.12 -17.87
C ARG A 131 -19.85 23.61 -17.93
N TYR A 132 -18.98 23.19 -18.82
CA TYR A 132 -18.66 21.80 -19.05
C TYR A 132 -17.22 21.51 -18.61
N PHE A 133 -17.05 20.44 -17.85
CA PHE A 133 -15.77 20.03 -17.30
C PHE A 133 -15.55 18.56 -17.64
N VAL A 134 -14.38 18.25 -18.17
CA VAL A 134 -13.95 16.88 -18.46
C VAL A 134 -12.54 16.71 -17.94
N THR A 135 -12.31 15.69 -17.13
CA THR A 135 -10.97 15.30 -16.73
C THR A 135 -10.78 13.83 -17.07
N ALA A 136 -9.72 13.51 -17.79
CA ALA A 136 -9.28 12.14 -18.04
C ALA A 136 -7.89 11.95 -17.43
N SER A 137 -7.67 10.85 -16.76
CA SER A 137 -6.37 10.48 -16.25
C SER A 137 -6.08 9.01 -16.55
N TRP A 138 -4.81 8.72 -16.73
CA TRP A 138 -4.30 7.38 -16.86
C TRP A 138 -3.06 7.24 -15.99
N ARG A 139 -3.03 6.19 -15.19
CA ARG A 139 -1.90 5.83 -14.35
C ARG A 139 -1.47 4.41 -14.69
N ARG A 140 -0.17 4.25 -14.90
CA ARG A 140 0.48 2.95 -15.00
C ARG A 140 1.46 2.80 -13.87
N ASP A 141 1.28 1.75 -13.10
CA ASP A 141 2.15 1.40 -11.98
C ASP A 141 2.89 0.09 -12.26
N TYR A 142 4.17 0.09 -11.93
CA TYR A 142 5.00 -1.09 -11.84
C TYR A 142 5.27 -1.40 -10.37
N ALA A 143 5.08 -2.65 -9.97
CA ALA A 143 5.38 -3.12 -8.62
C ALA A 143 6.40 -4.27 -8.64
N GLY A 144 7.52 -4.05 -7.99
CA GLY A 144 8.60 -5.05 -7.89
C GLY A 144 8.19 -6.34 -7.20
N ARG A 145 7.15 -6.32 -6.35
CA ARG A 145 6.65 -7.49 -5.61
C ARG A 145 5.87 -8.48 -6.47
N LEU A 146 5.24 -8.03 -7.56
CA LEU A 146 4.46 -8.89 -8.43
C LEU A 146 5.34 -9.68 -9.42
N PRO A 147 4.88 -10.83 -9.91
CA PRO A 147 5.56 -11.59 -10.98
C PRO A 147 5.81 -10.72 -12.21
N LYS A 148 6.88 -11.00 -12.97
CA LYS A 148 7.30 -10.17 -14.11
C LYS A 148 6.22 -9.95 -15.16
N GLU A 149 5.36 -10.94 -15.39
CA GLU A 149 4.30 -10.87 -16.39
C GLU A 149 3.07 -10.08 -15.93
N HIS A 150 2.92 -9.84 -14.62
CA HIS A 150 1.77 -9.19 -13.99
C HIS A 150 2.15 -7.97 -13.12
N ASN A 151 3.38 -7.48 -13.21
CA ASN A 151 3.88 -6.40 -12.37
C ASN A 151 3.43 -5.00 -12.80
N PHE A 152 2.79 -4.87 -13.96
CA PHE A 152 2.18 -3.62 -14.40
C PHE A 152 0.67 -3.61 -14.16
N GLY A 153 0.15 -2.46 -13.70
CA GLY A 153 -1.27 -2.17 -13.62
C GLY A 153 -1.61 -0.86 -14.33
N ASP A 154 -2.73 -0.85 -15.07
CA ASP A 154 -3.24 0.35 -15.75
C ASP A 154 -4.54 0.80 -15.07
N PHE A 155 -4.58 2.04 -14.64
CA PHE A 155 -5.65 2.62 -13.85
C PHE A 155 -6.18 3.91 -14.49
N PRO A 156 -7.12 3.79 -15.45
CA PRO A 156 -7.78 4.93 -16.06
C PRO A 156 -8.85 5.51 -15.14
N ALA A 157 -9.09 6.83 -15.27
CA ALA A 157 -10.25 7.48 -14.66
C ALA A 157 -10.74 8.65 -15.52
N VAL A 158 -12.04 8.87 -15.49
CA VAL A 158 -12.71 9.96 -16.19
C VAL A 158 -13.72 10.63 -15.26
N THR A 159 -13.73 11.96 -15.26
CA THR A 159 -14.72 12.76 -14.52
C THR A 159 -15.36 13.75 -15.45
N LEU A 160 -16.68 13.85 -15.38
CA LEU A 160 -17.50 14.80 -16.10
C LEU A 160 -18.19 15.73 -15.12
N GLY A 161 -18.28 17.00 -15.45
CA GLY A 161 -19.01 17.99 -14.68
C GLY A 161 -19.82 18.92 -15.58
N TRP A 162 -21.06 19.18 -15.18
CA TRP A 162 -21.92 20.14 -15.86
C TRP A 162 -22.49 21.14 -14.86
N LYS A 163 -22.09 22.40 -15.00
CA LYS A 163 -22.56 23.50 -14.17
C LYS A 163 -23.81 24.11 -14.80
N ILE A 164 -24.94 23.52 -14.46
CA ILE A 164 -26.28 23.87 -15.03
C ILE A 164 -26.62 25.33 -14.74
N SER A 165 -26.23 25.85 -13.57
CA SER A 165 -26.48 27.24 -13.18
C SER A 165 -25.81 28.28 -14.08
N ASN A 166 -24.84 27.89 -14.93
CA ASN A 166 -24.20 28.79 -15.89
C ASN A 166 -24.81 28.69 -17.30
N GLU A 167 -25.84 27.85 -17.48
CA GLU A 167 -26.55 27.75 -18.79
C GLU A 167 -27.47 28.94 -19.05
N LYS A 168 -27.64 29.28 -20.34
CA LYS A 168 -28.48 30.38 -20.76
C LYS A 168 -29.95 30.17 -20.42
N PHE A 169 -30.43 28.94 -20.35
CA PHE A 169 -31.82 28.61 -20.01
C PHE A 169 -32.06 28.66 -18.49
N PHE A 170 -31.00 28.62 -17.68
CA PHE A 170 -31.10 28.66 -16.22
C PHE A 170 -31.34 30.12 -15.77
N LYS A 171 -32.55 30.42 -15.33
CA LYS A 171 -32.85 31.74 -14.77
C LYS A 171 -32.22 31.88 -13.41
N LYS A 172 -31.20 32.75 -13.29
CA LYS A 172 -30.61 33.10 -11.99
C LYS A 172 -31.70 33.65 -11.07
N ASN A 173 -31.78 33.09 -9.88
CA ASN A 173 -32.68 33.53 -8.82
C ASN A 173 -31.92 33.54 -7.49
N ASP A 174 -32.50 34.18 -6.49
CA ASP A 174 -31.89 34.32 -5.16
C ASP A 174 -31.96 33.00 -4.35
N ILE A 175 -32.62 31.99 -4.88
CA ILE A 175 -32.80 30.70 -4.21
C ILE A 175 -31.65 29.75 -4.55
N VAL A 176 -31.37 29.50 -5.84
CA VAL A 176 -30.34 28.55 -6.30
C VAL A 176 -29.21 29.34 -6.96
N ASN A 177 -28.06 29.36 -6.32
CA ASN A 177 -26.85 30.06 -6.75
C ASN A 177 -25.94 29.17 -7.59
N LEU A 178 -25.82 27.88 -7.21
CA LEU A 178 -25.07 26.88 -7.93
C LEU A 178 -25.92 25.61 -8.08
N LEU A 179 -25.89 25.05 -9.27
CA LEU A 179 -26.39 23.70 -9.55
C LEU A 179 -25.40 23.02 -10.50
N LYS A 180 -24.74 21.96 -10.00
CA LYS A 180 -23.72 21.23 -10.74
C LYS A 180 -23.95 19.73 -10.65
N LEU A 181 -24.00 19.07 -11.80
CA LEU A 181 -24.04 17.62 -11.93
C LEU A 181 -22.63 17.10 -12.13
N ARG A 182 -22.29 16.01 -11.47
CA ARG A 182 -21.00 15.30 -11.56
C ARG A 182 -21.23 13.84 -11.91
N ALA A 183 -20.36 13.28 -12.74
CA ALA A 183 -20.27 11.86 -12.97
C ALA A 183 -18.80 11.45 -13.04
N SER A 184 -18.44 10.37 -12.42
CA SER A 184 -17.08 9.84 -12.50
C SER A 184 -17.06 8.32 -12.61
N TRP A 185 -15.99 7.84 -13.24
CA TRP A 185 -15.62 6.45 -13.31
C TRP A 185 -14.11 6.34 -13.21
N GLY A 186 -13.63 5.37 -12.46
CA GLY A 186 -12.20 5.13 -12.38
C GLY A 186 -11.84 3.77 -11.79
N ARG A 187 -10.59 3.39 -12.04
CA ARG A 187 -9.96 2.21 -11.47
C ARG A 187 -8.75 2.59 -10.63
N VAL A 188 -8.55 1.86 -9.53
CA VAL A 188 -7.38 1.98 -8.64
C VAL A 188 -6.85 0.60 -8.34
N GLY A 189 -5.53 0.43 -8.44
CA GLY A 189 -4.84 -0.79 -8.04
C GLY A 189 -4.39 -0.78 -6.59
N ASN A 190 -4.38 -1.94 -5.99
CA ASN A 190 -3.82 -2.20 -4.68
C ASN A 190 -3.00 -3.49 -4.72
N LEU A 191 -1.94 -3.55 -3.92
CA LEU A 191 -1.10 -4.74 -3.77
C LEU A 191 -1.58 -5.66 -2.64
N GLY A 192 -2.67 -5.26 -1.94
CA GLY A 192 -3.20 -6.04 -0.83
C GLY A 192 -2.17 -6.25 0.28
N SER A 193 -2.15 -7.45 0.81
CA SER A 193 -1.24 -7.89 1.87
C SER A 193 0.04 -8.56 1.38
N ILE A 194 0.47 -8.32 0.11
CA ILE A 194 1.71 -8.91 -0.40
C ILE A 194 2.90 -8.38 0.40
N ASP A 195 3.62 -9.27 1.06
CA ASP A 195 4.84 -8.95 1.79
C ASP A 195 5.94 -8.46 0.83
N TYR A 196 6.82 -7.59 1.32
CA TYR A 196 8.03 -7.15 0.60
C TYR A 196 8.95 -8.31 0.23
N ASN A 197 8.94 -9.37 1.03
CA ASN A 197 9.75 -10.56 0.83
C ASN A 197 9.07 -11.65 0.00
N TYR A 198 7.90 -11.40 -0.58
CA TYR A 198 7.13 -12.41 -1.28
C TYR A 198 7.92 -13.18 -2.35
N LYS A 199 8.87 -12.52 -3.02
CA LYS A 199 9.75 -13.14 -4.03
C LYS A 199 11.08 -13.67 -3.49
N SER A 200 11.36 -13.45 -2.23
CA SER A 200 12.62 -13.87 -1.63
C SER A 200 12.46 -15.25 -0.99
N PRO A 201 13.45 -16.14 -1.17
CA PRO A 201 13.46 -17.39 -0.40
C PRO A 201 13.52 -17.05 1.07
N LEU A 202 12.62 -17.61 1.86
CA LEU A 202 12.66 -17.50 3.29
C LEU A 202 13.73 -18.46 3.82
N LEU A 203 14.65 -17.91 4.57
CA LEU A 203 15.60 -18.74 5.31
C LEU A 203 14.86 -19.43 6.44
N SER A 204 15.20 -20.68 6.70
CA SER A 204 14.60 -21.46 7.77
C SER A 204 14.77 -20.77 9.12
N LYS A 205 13.71 -20.74 9.91
CA LYS A 205 13.84 -20.46 11.33
C LYS A 205 14.60 -21.61 11.98
N ASN A 206 15.64 -21.27 12.75
CA ASN A 206 16.36 -22.22 13.60
C ASN A 206 15.53 -22.63 14.82
N THR A 207 14.33 -23.19 14.61
CA THR A 207 13.56 -23.81 15.68
C THR A 207 13.65 -25.32 15.54
N TYR A 208 14.08 -25.98 16.58
CA TYR A 208 14.28 -27.44 16.65
C TYR A 208 13.05 -28.28 16.24
N SER A 209 11.86 -27.68 16.20
CA SER A 209 10.63 -28.35 15.86
C SER A 209 10.27 -28.31 14.36
N GLU A 210 10.96 -27.49 13.56
CA GLU A 210 10.63 -27.29 12.13
C GLU A 210 11.76 -27.71 11.19
N GLN A 211 12.78 -28.40 11.71
CA GLN A 211 13.94 -28.80 10.91
C GLN A 211 13.71 -30.15 10.25
N ALA A 212 13.75 -30.16 8.91
CA ALA A 212 13.94 -31.42 8.20
C ALA A 212 15.36 -31.97 8.50
N GLN A 213 15.45 -33.02 9.30
CA GLN A 213 16.71 -33.67 9.60
C GLN A 213 17.08 -34.60 8.43
N TYR A 214 18.16 -34.28 7.74
CA TYR A 214 18.74 -35.19 6.74
C TYR A 214 20.09 -35.73 7.25
N GLY A 215 20.22 -37.05 7.32
CA GLY A 215 21.47 -37.75 7.61
C GLY A 215 21.69 -38.11 9.06
N VAL A 216 21.69 -39.39 9.35
CA VAL A 216 21.91 -39.98 10.66
C VAL A 216 23.38 -40.35 10.78
N THR A 217 24.21 -39.43 11.26
CA THR A 217 25.42 -39.79 11.97
C THR A 217 25.60 -38.80 13.13
N SER A 218 25.92 -39.32 14.28
CA SER A 218 25.84 -38.67 15.59
C SER A 218 26.68 -37.40 15.81
N ASN A 219 27.34 -36.86 14.81
CA ASN A 219 28.19 -35.66 14.93
C ASN A 219 28.11 -34.65 13.78
N GLN A 220 27.22 -34.83 12.83
CA GLN A 220 27.01 -33.86 11.73
C GLN A 220 25.51 -33.66 11.45
N LEU A 221 24.89 -32.80 12.21
CA LEU A 221 23.56 -32.30 11.93
C LEU A 221 23.73 -31.14 10.92
N TRP A 222 23.37 -31.37 9.65
CA TRP A 222 23.22 -30.31 8.66
C TRP A 222 21.85 -29.64 8.91
N ASN A 223 21.83 -28.60 9.72
CA ASN A 223 20.62 -28.03 10.28
C ASN A 223 20.10 -26.81 9.54
N ASN A 224 20.68 -26.43 8.40
CA ASN A 224 20.31 -25.18 7.73
C ASN A 224 19.84 -25.47 6.31
N PHE A 225 18.53 -25.61 6.16
CA PHE A 225 17.90 -25.61 4.84
C PHE A 225 17.15 -24.28 4.62
N ALA A 226 17.35 -23.68 3.46
CA ALA A 226 16.47 -22.64 2.99
C ALA A 226 15.26 -23.31 2.32
N TYR A 227 14.06 -22.97 2.73
CA TYR A 227 12.83 -23.43 2.09
C TYR A 227 11.84 -22.29 1.93
N TYR A 228 10.93 -22.44 1.01
CA TYR A 228 9.81 -21.52 0.84
C TYR A 228 8.69 -21.96 1.79
N SER A 229 8.29 -21.10 2.71
CA SER A 229 7.11 -21.34 3.54
C SER A 229 5.80 -21.00 2.79
N THR A 230 5.91 -20.20 1.72
CA THR A 230 4.78 -19.77 0.90
C THR A 230 5.06 -20.09 -0.56
N ALA A 231 4.14 -20.77 -1.23
CA ALA A 231 4.25 -21.03 -2.66
C ALA A 231 4.11 -19.74 -3.45
N LEU A 232 5.01 -19.52 -4.41
CA LEU A 232 4.93 -18.38 -5.32
C LEU A 232 3.90 -18.64 -6.40
N ASN A 233 2.95 -17.72 -6.56
CA ASN A 233 1.97 -17.75 -7.63
C ASN A 233 2.46 -16.91 -8.82
N PRO A 234 2.80 -17.53 -9.98
CA PRO A 234 3.25 -16.78 -11.15
C PRO A 234 2.15 -15.93 -11.79
N ASN A 235 0.89 -16.22 -11.48
CA ASN A 235 -0.27 -15.51 -12.03
C ASN A 235 -0.81 -14.43 -11.05
N LEU A 236 -0.11 -14.16 -9.95
CA LEU A 236 -0.55 -13.13 -9.01
C LEU A 236 -0.53 -11.75 -9.65
N THR A 237 -1.66 -11.05 -9.60
CA THR A 237 -1.84 -9.73 -10.20
C THR A 237 -2.42 -8.73 -9.19
N TRP A 238 -2.61 -7.49 -9.64
CA TRP A 238 -3.16 -6.40 -8.84
C TRP A 238 -4.59 -6.69 -8.38
N GLU A 239 -4.86 -6.39 -7.13
CA GLU A 239 -6.22 -6.15 -6.65
C GLU A 239 -6.73 -4.84 -7.25
N THR A 240 -7.94 -4.84 -7.79
CA THR A 240 -8.49 -3.69 -8.50
C THR A 240 -9.81 -3.24 -7.90
N SER A 241 -9.92 -1.96 -7.58
CA SER A 241 -11.17 -1.30 -7.25
C SER A 241 -11.64 -0.45 -8.44
N GLU A 242 -12.87 -0.68 -8.86
CA GLU A 242 -13.57 0.10 -9.88
C GLU A 242 -14.74 0.82 -9.23
N GLN A 243 -14.90 2.10 -9.53
CA GLN A 243 -15.94 2.92 -8.92
C GLN A 243 -16.64 3.79 -9.95
N TYR A 244 -17.94 3.88 -9.80
CA TYR A 244 -18.83 4.79 -10.52
C TYR A 244 -19.49 5.72 -9.50
N ASP A 245 -19.46 7.02 -9.76
CA ASP A 245 -20.12 8.03 -8.92
C ASP A 245 -20.99 8.94 -9.77
N LEU A 246 -22.15 9.29 -9.21
CA LEU A 246 -23.05 10.31 -9.75
C LEU A 246 -23.37 11.28 -8.62
N GLY A 247 -23.01 12.55 -8.79
CA GLY A 247 -23.14 13.57 -7.75
C GLY A 247 -23.89 14.81 -8.22
N LEU A 248 -24.62 15.44 -7.31
CA LEU A 248 -25.29 16.71 -7.48
C LEU A 248 -24.88 17.68 -6.39
N ASP A 249 -24.29 18.80 -6.78
CA ASP A 249 -23.95 19.90 -5.88
C ASP A 249 -24.92 21.06 -6.07
N MET A 250 -25.46 21.59 -4.97
CA MET A 250 -26.38 22.72 -4.96
C MET A 250 -26.01 23.70 -3.86
N GLU A 251 -25.93 24.98 -4.21
CA GLU A 251 -25.78 26.07 -3.25
C GLU A 251 -27.01 27.00 -3.36
N MET A 252 -27.57 27.34 -2.21
CA MET A 252 -28.83 28.05 -2.11
C MET A 252 -28.75 29.24 -1.15
N PHE A 253 -29.69 30.19 -1.29
CA PHE A 253 -29.88 31.33 -0.40
C PHE A 253 -28.63 32.17 -0.19
N ASN A 254 -27.96 32.58 -1.29
CA ASN A 254 -26.70 33.31 -1.28
C ASN A 254 -25.61 32.53 -0.54
N ASN A 255 -25.49 31.22 -0.85
CA ASN A 255 -24.50 30.28 -0.31
C ASN A 255 -24.62 30.02 1.22
N ARG A 256 -25.83 30.24 1.79
CA ARG A 256 -26.11 29.93 3.18
C ARG A 256 -26.43 28.46 3.42
N LEU A 257 -26.90 27.78 2.37
CA LEU A 257 -27.18 26.35 2.38
C LEU A 257 -26.39 25.69 1.23
N SER A 258 -25.56 24.72 1.58
CA SER A 258 -24.84 23.88 0.62
C SER A 258 -25.33 22.45 0.78
N LEU A 259 -25.69 21.82 -0.34
CA LEU A 259 -26.17 20.44 -0.40
C LEU A 259 -25.33 19.68 -1.42
N SER A 260 -24.79 18.54 -0.99
CA SER A 260 -24.14 17.58 -1.89
C SER A 260 -24.79 16.22 -1.72
N MET A 261 -25.23 15.63 -2.83
CA MET A 261 -25.79 14.28 -2.89
C MET A 261 -24.94 13.44 -3.84
N ASP A 262 -24.53 12.28 -3.39
CA ASP A 262 -23.73 11.37 -4.17
C ASP A 262 -24.33 9.95 -4.12
N TYR A 263 -24.40 9.31 -5.27
CA TYR A 263 -24.62 7.87 -5.41
C TYR A 263 -23.34 7.23 -5.90
N PHE A 264 -22.87 6.20 -5.20
CA PHE A 264 -21.69 5.46 -5.59
C PHE A 264 -21.95 3.96 -5.75
N ASP A 265 -21.22 3.35 -6.66
CA ASP A 265 -21.15 1.89 -6.84
C ASP A 265 -19.67 1.51 -7.00
N LYS A 266 -19.09 0.91 -5.95
CA LYS A 266 -17.71 0.49 -5.88
C LYS A 266 -17.61 -1.03 -5.86
N ARG A 267 -16.84 -1.58 -6.77
CA ARG A 267 -16.53 -3.00 -6.88
C ARG A 267 -15.03 -3.21 -6.72
N THR A 268 -14.62 -4.01 -5.75
CA THR A 268 -13.23 -4.45 -5.60
C THR A 268 -13.16 -5.93 -5.97
N PHE A 269 -12.34 -6.28 -6.93
CA PHE A 269 -12.20 -7.64 -7.45
C PHE A 269 -10.72 -8.04 -7.54
N ASN A 270 -10.45 -9.31 -7.79
CA ASN A 270 -9.12 -9.90 -7.72
C ASN A 270 -8.47 -9.69 -6.34
N LEU A 271 -9.26 -9.80 -5.27
CA LEU A 271 -8.75 -9.67 -3.89
C LEU A 271 -7.61 -10.65 -3.66
N ILE A 272 -6.50 -10.17 -3.12
CA ILE A 272 -5.31 -10.98 -2.85
C ILE A 272 -5.48 -11.63 -1.49
N GLN A 273 -5.60 -12.95 -1.47
CA GLN A 273 -5.84 -13.72 -0.25
C GLN A 273 -4.96 -14.97 -0.18
N PRO A 274 -4.51 -15.37 1.02
CA PRO A 274 -3.86 -16.64 1.20
C PRO A 274 -4.90 -17.76 1.06
N GLN A 275 -4.65 -18.71 0.17
CA GLN A 275 -5.47 -19.89 -0.01
C GLN A 275 -4.69 -21.12 0.47
N PRO A 276 -5.20 -21.86 1.46
CA PRO A 276 -4.64 -23.16 1.84
C PRO A 276 -4.69 -24.11 0.63
N MET A 277 -3.59 -24.75 0.35
CA MET A 277 -3.48 -25.71 -0.76
C MET A 277 -3.30 -27.11 -0.17
N ASN A 278 -3.86 -28.12 -0.82
CA ASN A 278 -3.66 -29.52 -0.43
C ASN A 278 -2.29 -30.03 -0.91
N TRP A 279 -1.23 -29.39 -0.42
CA TRP A 279 0.13 -29.84 -0.68
C TRP A 279 0.46 -31.07 0.16
N PRO A 280 1.25 -32.00 -0.34
CA PRO A 280 1.86 -33.02 0.51
C PRO A 280 2.62 -32.34 1.66
N SER A 281 2.44 -32.80 2.89
CA SER A 281 3.11 -32.24 4.08
C SER A 281 4.64 -32.23 3.96
N THR A 282 5.17 -33.07 3.08
CA THR A 282 6.61 -33.11 2.73
C THR A 282 7.14 -31.88 2.02
N MET A 283 6.26 -31.02 1.47
CA MET A 283 6.67 -29.78 0.78
C MET A 283 6.88 -28.60 1.72
N GLY A 284 6.39 -28.66 2.97
CA GLY A 284 6.52 -27.58 3.94
C GLY A 284 5.83 -26.27 3.54
N LEU A 285 4.87 -26.32 2.58
CA LEU A 285 4.14 -25.16 2.07
C LEU A 285 2.76 -25.08 2.71
N ASP A 286 2.42 -23.95 3.32
CA ASP A 286 1.14 -23.76 4.02
C ASP A 286 0.05 -23.17 3.13
N ALA A 287 0.36 -22.11 2.39
CA ALA A 287 -0.60 -21.39 1.57
C ALA A 287 0.05 -20.75 0.34
N MET A 288 -0.78 -20.38 -0.62
CA MET A 288 -0.39 -19.61 -1.79
C MET A 288 -1.26 -18.36 -1.88
N LEU A 289 -0.67 -17.20 -2.18
CA LEU A 289 -1.44 -15.99 -2.48
C LEU A 289 -2.11 -16.13 -3.85
N VAL A 290 -3.40 -15.90 -3.88
CA VAL A 290 -4.22 -15.97 -5.10
C VAL A 290 -5.11 -14.75 -5.22
N ASN A 291 -5.47 -14.40 -6.45
CA ASN A 291 -6.49 -13.40 -6.70
C ASN A 291 -7.85 -14.09 -6.68
N LEU A 292 -8.55 -13.99 -5.56
CA LEU A 292 -9.83 -14.66 -5.35
C LEU A 292 -10.80 -13.76 -4.60
N GLY A 293 -12.02 -13.66 -5.15
CA GLY A 293 -13.11 -12.94 -4.49
C GLY A 293 -13.33 -11.53 -5.00
N GLU A 294 -14.47 -11.02 -4.62
CA GLU A 294 -15.00 -9.74 -5.00
C GLU A 294 -15.87 -9.17 -3.88
N VAL A 295 -15.78 -7.86 -3.69
CA VAL A 295 -16.65 -7.11 -2.76
C VAL A 295 -17.27 -5.94 -3.52
N ARG A 296 -18.56 -5.72 -3.33
CA ARG A 296 -19.29 -4.60 -3.93
C ARG A 296 -20.00 -3.79 -2.87
N ASN A 297 -19.77 -2.47 -2.88
CA ASN A 297 -20.38 -1.49 -2.00
C ASN A 297 -21.16 -0.47 -2.83
N ARG A 298 -22.39 -0.21 -2.45
CA ARG A 298 -23.25 0.82 -3.07
C ARG A 298 -23.90 1.64 -1.99
N GLY A 299 -24.10 2.93 -2.26
CA GLY A 299 -24.76 3.77 -1.29
C GLY A 299 -25.09 5.14 -1.80
N PHE A 300 -25.82 5.87 -0.96
CA PHE A 300 -26.09 7.28 -1.10
C PHE A 300 -25.43 8.03 0.05
N GLU A 301 -24.81 9.14 -0.27
CA GLU A 301 -24.24 10.09 0.69
C GLU A 301 -24.94 11.43 0.53
N LEU A 302 -25.27 12.06 1.66
CA LEU A 302 -25.90 13.37 1.73
C LEU A 302 -25.10 14.23 2.71
N SER A 303 -24.66 15.39 2.24
CA SER A 303 -24.00 16.42 3.05
C SER A 303 -24.78 17.72 2.95
N ILE A 304 -25.07 18.33 4.11
CA ILE A 304 -25.81 19.60 4.22
C ILE A 304 -25.00 20.58 5.05
#